data_9b20ff893e088ad2920b72850df51bbc
#
_entry.id   9b20ff893e088ad2920b72850df51bbc
#
_cell.length_a   1.000
_cell.length_b   1.000
_cell.length_c   1.000
_cell.angle_alpha   90.00
_cell.angle_beta   90.00
_cell.angle_gamma   90.00
#
_symmetry.space_group_name_H-M   'P 1'
#
loop_
_entity.id
_entity.type
_entity.pdbx_description
1 polymer ?
#
loop_
_entity_poly.entity_id
_entity_poly.type
_entity_poly.pdbx_seq_one_letter_code
_entity_poly.pdbx_strand_id
1 'polypeptide(L)'
;MITIELVKDLSQKKVVKSIIENHHSYVASNDSVGRRIDWLVYHSDYTNVLGLEKPIGMIGIGSSVYPCPKDILNFLGKKADEYKEPKHFNTIANNWRFCMTKSIKNAGTQILKQVRKQAPIELKKKYGDDLKWLITFVAGGNNGAVYKADNWKQIGETAGLAKERKSFSVKWNSAEYLKETFLPPTGENKKIIFIKKLDLYR
;
A
#
# COMPACT_ATOMS: atom_id res chain seq x y z
N MET A 1 7.22 15.37 -17.21
CA MET A 1 6.36 14.16 -17.35
C MET A 1 6.61 13.23 -16.17
N ILE A 2 5.58 12.55 -15.63
CA ILE A 2 5.73 11.60 -14.51
C ILE A 2 5.90 10.19 -15.06
N THR A 3 6.90 9.49 -14.55
CA THR A 3 7.19 8.08 -14.83
C THR A 3 7.36 7.30 -13.53
N ILE A 4 7.12 6.00 -13.59
CA ILE A 4 7.43 5.08 -12.48
C ILE A 4 8.40 3.99 -12.97
N GLU A 5 9.37 3.66 -12.14
CA GLU A 5 10.36 2.63 -12.42
C GLU A 5 10.29 1.52 -11.35
N LEU A 6 10.23 0.27 -11.81
CA LEU A 6 10.21 -0.89 -10.92
C LEU A 6 11.53 -1.00 -10.16
N VAL A 7 11.45 -1.13 -8.84
CA VAL A 7 12.62 -1.34 -7.96
C VAL A 7 13.15 -2.76 -8.14
N LYS A 8 14.37 -2.90 -8.61
CA LYS A 8 15.01 -4.19 -8.93
C LYS A 8 16.17 -4.56 -8.02
N ASP A 9 16.97 -3.57 -7.65
CA ASP A 9 18.23 -3.79 -6.95
C ASP A 9 18.26 -3.23 -5.51
N LEU A 10 19.36 -3.51 -4.81
CA LEU A 10 19.55 -3.09 -3.42
C LEU A 10 19.75 -1.57 -3.28
N SER A 11 20.33 -0.90 -4.28
CA SER A 11 20.54 0.55 -4.23
C SER A 11 19.20 1.28 -4.31
N GLN A 12 18.33 0.87 -5.23
CA GLN A 12 16.97 1.39 -5.35
C GLN A 12 16.13 1.12 -4.09
N LYS A 13 16.27 -0.07 -3.46
CA LYS A 13 15.62 -0.38 -2.17
C LYS A 13 16.05 0.55 -1.04
N LYS A 14 17.34 0.92 -0.98
CA LYS A 14 17.83 1.93 -0.02
C LYS A 14 17.19 3.30 -0.25
N VAL A 15 17.02 3.70 -1.51
CA VAL A 15 16.32 4.94 -1.87
C VAL A 15 14.85 4.90 -1.42
N VAL A 16 14.13 3.81 -1.68
CA VAL A 16 12.75 3.60 -1.19
C VAL A 16 12.68 3.74 0.33
N LYS A 17 13.60 3.06 1.04
CA LYS A 17 13.69 3.15 2.50
C LYS A 17 13.87 4.59 2.97
N SER A 18 14.84 5.30 2.39
CA SER A 18 15.11 6.71 2.72
C SER A 18 13.89 7.62 2.47
N ILE A 19 13.17 7.43 1.36
CA ILE A 19 11.96 8.21 1.07
C ILE A 19 10.89 7.97 2.14
N ILE A 20 10.67 6.72 2.54
CA ILE A 20 9.67 6.38 3.57
C ILE A 20 10.05 6.98 4.92
N GLU A 21 11.29 6.79 5.36
CA GLU A 21 11.76 7.25 6.68
C GLU A 21 11.71 8.77 6.83
N ASN A 22 12.01 9.51 5.76
CA ASN A 22 12.11 10.96 5.82
C ASN A 22 10.83 11.72 5.40
N HIS A 23 9.93 11.09 4.66
CA HIS A 23 8.81 11.81 4.03
C HIS A 23 7.44 11.17 4.24
N HIS A 24 7.35 9.96 4.82
CA HIS A 24 6.03 9.37 5.08
C HIS A 24 5.41 9.95 6.34
N SER A 25 4.18 10.46 6.24
CA SER A 25 3.56 11.33 7.26
C SER A 25 3.25 10.66 8.61
N TYR A 26 3.15 9.33 8.68
CA TYR A 26 2.73 8.67 9.93
C TYR A 26 3.37 7.30 10.18
N VAL A 27 4.17 6.77 9.28
CA VAL A 27 4.89 5.49 9.48
C VAL A 27 6.27 5.55 8.87
N ALA A 28 7.30 5.53 9.69
CA ALA A 28 8.70 5.50 9.26
C ALA A 28 9.20 4.10 8.88
N SER A 29 8.46 3.03 9.25
CA SER A 29 8.90 1.65 8.99
C SER A 29 8.81 1.27 7.52
N ASN A 30 9.90 0.71 7.00
CA ASN A 30 9.99 0.13 5.66
C ASN A 30 9.55 -1.35 5.62
N ASP A 31 9.05 -1.88 6.72
CA ASP A 31 8.69 -3.30 6.82
C ASP A 31 7.33 -3.56 6.20
N SER A 32 7.28 -4.43 5.22
CA SER A 32 6.05 -5.04 4.75
C SER A 32 6.22 -6.56 4.78
N VAL A 33 5.19 -7.25 5.24
CA VAL A 33 5.18 -8.70 5.32
C VAL A 33 4.57 -9.29 4.04
N GLY A 34 5.19 -10.34 3.51
CA GLY A 34 4.68 -11.08 2.36
C GLY A 34 5.10 -10.51 1.01
N ARG A 35 4.20 -10.59 0.03
CA ARG A 35 4.45 -10.13 -1.34
C ARG A 35 4.66 -8.62 -1.36
N ARG A 36 5.63 -8.18 -2.15
CA ARG A 36 5.94 -6.75 -2.26
C ARG A 36 6.54 -6.42 -3.61
N ILE A 37 6.04 -5.35 -4.20
CA ILE A 37 6.58 -4.70 -5.39
C ILE A 37 6.55 -3.19 -5.14
N ASP A 38 7.66 -2.52 -5.39
CA ASP A 38 7.81 -1.09 -5.22
C ASP A 38 8.23 -0.44 -6.54
N TRP A 39 7.82 0.80 -6.72
CA TRP A 39 8.26 1.67 -7.79
C TRP A 39 8.81 2.97 -7.21
N LEU A 40 9.89 3.46 -7.80
CA LEU A 40 10.33 4.84 -7.65
C LEU A 40 9.58 5.73 -8.63
N VAL A 41 9.29 6.94 -8.22
CA VAL A 41 8.58 7.95 -9.01
C VAL A 41 9.56 9.02 -9.44
N TYR A 42 9.55 9.36 -10.73
CA TYR A 42 10.39 10.37 -11.35
C TYR A 42 9.55 11.45 -12.03
N HIS A 43 10.15 12.61 -12.25
CA HIS A 43 9.56 13.68 -13.04
C HIS A 43 10.67 14.38 -13.82
N SER A 44 10.45 14.62 -15.09
CA SER A 44 11.45 15.19 -16.03
C SER A 44 12.09 16.51 -15.56
N ASP A 45 11.40 17.29 -14.73
CA ASP A 45 11.88 18.58 -14.25
C ASP A 45 12.77 18.48 -13.00
N TYR A 46 12.95 17.26 -12.46
CA TYR A 46 13.74 17.04 -11.25
C TYR A 46 14.94 16.14 -11.55
N THR A 47 16.06 16.77 -11.82
CA THR A 47 17.35 16.10 -12.02
C THR A 47 18.33 16.43 -10.90
N ASN A 48 19.39 15.64 -10.77
CA ASN A 48 20.52 15.98 -9.91
C ASN A 48 21.50 16.94 -10.65
N VAL A 49 22.57 17.31 -9.97
CA VAL A 49 23.63 18.21 -10.53
C VAL A 49 24.31 17.64 -11.79
N LEU A 50 24.18 16.34 -12.05
CA LEU A 50 24.72 15.68 -13.24
C LEU A 50 23.67 15.53 -14.36
N GLY A 51 22.49 16.15 -14.21
CA GLY A 51 21.39 16.03 -15.17
C GLY A 51 20.64 14.69 -15.11
N LEU A 52 20.96 13.79 -14.16
CA LEU A 52 20.27 12.52 -13.99
C LEU A 52 18.97 12.72 -13.22
N GLU A 53 17.90 12.04 -13.62
CA GLU A 53 16.61 12.09 -12.92
C GLU A 53 16.75 11.62 -11.47
N LYS A 54 16.21 12.42 -10.54
CA LYS A 54 16.15 12.07 -9.12
C LYS A 54 14.77 11.60 -8.76
N PRO A 55 14.62 10.48 -8.02
CA PRO A 55 13.30 10.05 -7.59
C PRO A 55 12.67 11.06 -6.64
N ILE A 56 11.42 11.42 -6.92
CA ILE A 56 10.61 12.38 -6.17
C ILE A 56 9.52 11.71 -5.35
N GLY A 57 9.53 10.39 -5.28
CA GLY A 57 8.57 9.62 -4.49
C GLY A 57 8.73 8.14 -4.70
N MET A 58 7.85 7.40 -4.04
CA MET A 58 7.71 5.97 -4.20
C MET A 58 6.25 5.54 -4.05
N ILE A 59 5.91 4.41 -4.64
CA ILE A 59 4.65 3.71 -4.40
C ILE A 59 4.91 2.22 -4.30
N GLY A 60 4.27 1.56 -3.34
CA GLY A 60 4.45 0.14 -3.09
C GLY A 60 3.12 -0.61 -3.02
N ILE A 61 3.07 -1.77 -3.68
CA ILE A 61 1.96 -2.71 -3.65
C ILE A 61 2.44 -3.99 -2.99
N GLY A 62 1.65 -4.51 -2.06
CA GLY A 62 2.01 -5.70 -1.30
C GLY A 62 0.83 -6.62 -1.03
N SER A 63 1.08 -7.64 -0.21
CA SER A 63 0.03 -8.56 0.24
C SER A 63 -1.17 -7.81 0.78
N SER A 64 -2.34 -8.38 0.61
CA SER A 64 -3.53 -7.93 1.30
C SER A 64 -3.38 -8.05 2.81
N VAL A 65 -4.28 -7.48 3.58
CA VAL A 65 -4.22 -7.47 5.04
C VAL A 65 -4.93 -8.67 5.65
N TYR A 66 -4.38 -9.19 6.73
CA TYR A 66 -4.99 -10.24 7.51
C TYR A 66 -4.82 -9.94 9.02
N PRO A 67 -5.87 -10.03 9.85
CA PRO A 67 -7.26 -10.32 9.48
C PRO A 67 -7.86 -9.23 8.58
N CYS A 68 -8.78 -9.64 7.70
CA CYS A 68 -9.42 -8.72 6.76
C CYS A 68 -10.50 -7.89 7.45
N PRO A 69 -10.52 -6.57 7.27
CA PRO A 69 -11.63 -5.73 7.75
C PRO A 69 -12.99 -6.18 7.21
N LYS A 70 -14.03 -6.11 8.06
CA LYS A 70 -15.40 -6.51 7.71
C LYS A 70 -15.92 -5.78 6.47
N ASP A 71 -15.60 -4.51 6.31
CA ASP A 71 -16.04 -3.70 5.16
C ASP A 71 -15.50 -4.22 3.83
N ILE A 72 -14.27 -4.73 3.81
CA ILE A 72 -13.68 -5.38 2.62
C ILE A 72 -14.41 -6.70 2.34
N LEU A 73 -14.62 -7.53 3.37
CA LEU A 73 -15.33 -8.80 3.23
C LEU A 73 -16.75 -8.60 2.69
N ASN A 74 -17.49 -7.67 3.28
CA ASN A 74 -18.85 -7.32 2.86
C ASN A 74 -18.88 -6.82 1.42
N PHE A 75 -17.95 -5.92 1.06
CA PHE A 75 -17.85 -5.37 -0.29
C PHE A 75 -17.58 -6.46 -1.35
N LEU A 76 -16.74 -7.43 -1.01
CA LEU A 76 -16.38 -8.54 -1.90
C LEU A 76 -17.37 -9.70 -1.87
N GLY A 77 -18.37 -9.67 -0.97
CA GLY A 77 -19.30 -10.78 -0.75
C GLY A 77 -18.60 -12.05 -0.27
N LYS A 78 -17.58 -11.92 0.59
CA LYS A 78 -16.74 -13.02 1.07
C LYS A 78 -16.84 -13.22 2.56
N LYS A 79 -16.76 -14.48 3.00
CA LYS A 79 -16.56 -14.85 4.41
C LYS A 79 -15.07 -14.80 4.75
N ALA A 80 -14.75 -14.65 6.03
CA ALA A 80 -13.34 -14.56 6.50
C ALA A 80 -12.51 -15.81 6.13
N ASP A 81 -13.12 -17.00 6.19
CA ASP A 81 -12.45 -18.25 5.85
C ASP A 81 -12.18 -18.38 4.35
N GLU A 82 -13.11 -17.97 3.51
CA GLU A 82 -12.91 -17.93 2.06
C GLU A 82 -11.82 -16.93 1.67
N TYR A 83 -11.74 -15.80 2.38
CA TYR A 83 -10.73 -14.78 2.12
C TYR A 83 -9.30 -15.27 2.36
N LYS A 84 -9.07 -16.17 3.31
CA LYS A 84 -7.75 -16.77 3.60
C LYS A 84 -7.24 -17.64 2.46
N GLU A 85 -8.11 -18.22 1.65
CA GLU A 85 -7.71 -19.09 0.57
C GLU A 85 -6.84 -18.34 -0.45
N PRO A 86 -5.68 -18.89 -0.88
CA PRO A 86 -4.76 -18.23 -1.81
C PRO A 86 -5.46 -17.72 -3.08
N LYS A 87 -6.42 -18.49 -3.60
CA LYS A 87 -7.21 -18.11 -4.80
C LYS A 87 -8.04 -16.84 -4.62
N HIS A 88 -8.32 -16.41 -3.38
CA HIS A 88 -9.02 -15.16 -3.07
C HIS A 88 -8.05 -14.11 -2.54
N PHE A 89 -7.24 -14.46 -1.55
CA PHE A 89 -6.27 -13.55 -0.92
C PHE A 89 -5.28 -12.98 -1.94
N ASN A 90 -4.81 -13.80 -2.89
CA ASN A 90 -3.83 -13.40 -3.89
C ASN A 90 -4.42 -12.56 -5.04
N THR A 91 -5.76 -12.48 -5.14
CA THR A 91 -6.41 -11.56 -6.10
C THR A 91 -6.50 -10.13 -5.61
N ILE A 92 -6.09 -9.87 -4.38
CA ILE A 92 -6.18 -8.56 -3.74
C ILE A 92 -4.78 -8.13 -3.29
N ALA A 93 -4.42 -6.89 -3.57
CA ALA A 93 -3.17 -6.32 -3.09
C ALA A 93 -3.42 -4.96 -2.41
N ASN A 94 -2.60 -4.67 -1.42
CA ASN A 94 -2.65 -3.43 -0.66
C ASN A 94 -1.62 -2.44 -1.23
N ASN A 95 -2.06 -1.23 -1.55
CA ASN A 95 -1.14 -0.11 -1.70
C ASN A 95 -0.62 0.27 -0.30
N TRP A 96 0.46 -0.39 0.10
CA TRP A 96 0.97 -0.34 1.47
C TRP A 96 1.72 0.96 1.77
N ARG A 97 2.24 1.63 0.76
CA ARG A 97 2.88 2.95 0.84
C ARG A 97 2.68 3.74 -0.44
N PHE A 98 2.43 5.03 -0.26
CA PHE A 98 2.49 6.02 -1.32
C PHE A 98 3.07 7.29 -0.70
N CYS A 99 4.26 7.68 -1.11
CA CYS A 99 4.99 8.79 -0.54
C CYS A 99 5.61 9.65 -1.64
N MET A 100 5.33 10.95 -1.59
CA MET A 100 5.90 11.95 -2.49
C MET A 100 6.75 12.93 -1.70
N THR A 101 7.94 13.24 -2.19
CA THR A 101 8.84 14.25 -1.60
C THR A 101 8.56 15.64 -2.15
N LYS A 102 7.75 15.74 -3.20
CA LYS A 102 7.35 16.99 -3.87
C LYS A 102 5.86 16.98 -4.14
N SER A 103 5.22 18.14 -3.95
CA SER A 103 3.83 18.35 -4.33
C SER A 103 3.76 18.78 -5.80
N ILE A 104 3.18 17.92 -6.63
CA ILE A 104 3.01 18.18 -8.07
C ILE A 104 1.54 17.96 -8.42
N LYS A 105 0.94 18.93 -9.10
CA LYS A 105 -0.47 18.87 -9.51
C LYS A 105 -0.76 17.61 -10.33
N ASN A 106 -1.80 16.89 -9.99
CA ASN A 106 -2.27 15.66 -10.65
C ASN A 106 -1.26 14.50 -10.68
N ALA A 107 -0.11 14.58 -9.96
CA ALA A 107 0.87 13.53 -9.93
C ALA A 107 0.28 12.21 -9.40
N GLY A 108 -0.48 12.27 -8.32
CA GLY A 108 -1.02 11.10 -7.66
C GLY A 108 -1.88 10.22 -8.57
N THR A 109 -2.80 10.82 -9.33
CA THR A 109 -3.66 10.08 -10.26
C THR A 109 -2.88 9.52 -11.45
N GLN A 110 -1.85 10.23 -11.95
CA GLN A 110 -0.98 9.73 -13.02
C GLN A 110 -0.16 8.52 -12.54
N ILE A 111 0.37 8.56 -11.32
CA ILE A 111 1.10 7.45 -10.70
C ILE A 111 0.17 6.25 -10.50
N LEU A 112 -1.00 6.45 -9.87
CA LEU A 112 -1.98 5.38 -9.66
C LEU A 112 -2.41 4.73 -10.97
N LYS A 113 -2.62 5.51 -12.04
CA LYS A 113 -2.93 4.98 -13.37
C LYS A 113 -1.83 4.07 -13.91
N GLN A 114 -0.57 4.45 -13.76
CA GLN A 114 0.57 3.62 -14.20
C GLN A 114 0.68 2.35 -13.34
N VAL A 115 0.54 2.46 -12.02
CA VAL A 115 0.57 1.31 -11.10
C VAL A 115 -0.54 0.32 -11.41
N ARG A 116 -1.77 0.77 -11.67
CA ARG A 116 -2.87 -0.13 -12.04
C ARG A 116 -2.59 -0.93 -13.31
N LYS A 117 -1.81 -0.39 -14.24
CA LYS A 117 -1.39 -1.10 -15.45
C LYS A 117 -0.26 -2.09 -15.18
N GLN A 118 0.72 -1.71 -14.37
CA GLN A 118 1.94 -2.49 -14.15
C GLN A 118 1.78 -3.55 -13.03
N ALA A 119 1.04 -3.24 -11.95
CA ALA A 119 0.95 -4.13 -10.79
C ALA A 119 0.41 -5.53 -11.11
N PRO A 120 -0.65 -5.71 -11.94
CA PRO A 120 -1.10 -7.05 -12.32
C PRO A 120 -0.02 -7.85 -13.05
N ILE A 121 0.71 -7.20 -13.95
CA ILE A 121 1.78 -7.82 -14.75
C ILE A 121 2.92 -8.26 -13.84
N GLU A 122 3.41 -7.36 -12.99
CA GLU A 122 4.56 -7.62 -12.14
C GLU A 122 4.24 -8.62 -11.01
N LEU A 123 3.03 -8.58 -10.43
CA LEU A 123 2.59 -9.57 -9.44
C LEU A 123 2.41 -10.94 -10.07
N LYS A 124 1.86 -11.02 -11.28
CA LYS A 124 1.77 -12.28 -12.04
C LYS A 124 3.13 -12.86 -12.33
N LYS A 125 4.06 -12.03 -12.84
CA LYS A 125 5.42 -12.44 -13.17
C LYS A 125 6.21 -12.93 -11.95
N LYS A 126 6.10 -12.24 -10.80
CA LYS A 126 6.90 -12.51 -9.62
C LYS A 126 6.31 -13.58 -8.71
N TYR A 127 4.98 -13.66 -8.60
CA TYR A 127 4.29 -14.49 -7.61
C TYR A 127 3.22 -15.41 -8.19
N GLY A 128 2.93 -15.31 -9.48
CA GLY A 128 1.87 -16.09 -10.14
C GLY A 128 0.45 -15.57 -9.88
N ASP A 129 0.29 -14.39 -9.29
CA ASP A 129 -0.99 -13.87 -8.83
C ASP A 129 -1.85 -13.29 -9.96
N ASP A 130 -3.15 -13.53 -9.91
CA ASP A 130 -4.14 -12.90 -10.78
C ASP A 130 -4.82 -11.74 -10.04
N LEU A 131 -4.13 -10.59 -9.99
CA LEU A 131 -4.58 -9.42 -9.26
C LEU A 131 -5.87 -8.85 -9.88
N LYS A 132 -6.93 -8.71 -9.06
CA LYS A 132 -8.25 -8.18 -9.46
C LYS A 132 -8.59 -6.88 -8.73
N TRP A 133 -8.05 -6.68 -7.54
CA TRP A 133 -8.40 -5.58 -6.66
C TRP A 133 -7.18 -4.95 -6.01
N LEU A 134 -7.21 -3.64 -5.92
CA LEU A 134 -6.31 -2.87 -5.07
C LEU A 134 -7.09 -2.30 -3.89
N ILE A 135 -6.52 -2.38 -2.69
CA ILE A 135 -7.03 -1.72 -1.48
C ILE A 135 -5.99 -0.77 -0.92
N THR A 136 -6.42 0.17 -0.11
CA THR A 136 -5.50 1.03 0.66
C THR A 136 -6.18 1.52 1.94
N PHE A 137 -5.35 1.90 2.92
CA PHE A 137 -5.76 2.41 4.23
C PHE A 137 -5.17 3.79 4.43
N VAL A 138 -6.02 4.81 4.41
CA VAL A 138 -5.63 6.21 4.57
C VAL A 138 -5.82 6.64 6.01
N ALA A 139 -4.78 7.15 6.64
CA ALA A 139 -4.74 7.55 8.06
C ALA A 139 -4.20 8.98 8.24
N GLY A 140 -4.11 9.42 9.49
CA GLY A 140 -3.40 10.64 9.86
C GLY A 140 -4.05 11.93 9.38
N GLY A 141 -5.38 12.01 9.41
CA GLY A 141 -6.12 13.20 8.99
C GLY A 141 -6.22 13.39 7.48
N ASN A 142 -5.61 12.50 6.68
CA ASN A 142 -5.76 12.53 5.24
C ASN A 142 -7.14 12.03 4.82
N ASN A 143 -7.77 12.70 3.88
CA ASN A 143 -9.11 12.37 3.38
C ASN A 143 -9.12 11.43 2.17
N GLY A 144 -7.94 10.96 1.70
CA GLY A 144 -7.81 10.10 0.53
C GLY A 144 -8.09 10.78 -0.80
N ALA A 145 -7.92 12.11 -0.91
CA ALA A 145 -8.23 12.88 -2.10
C ALA A 145 -7.66 12.29 -3.39
N VAL A 146 -6.42 11.79 -3.35
CA VAL A 146 -5.77 11.16 -4.50
C VAL A 146 -6.50 9.90 -4.98
N TYR A 147 -7.00 9.08 -4.06
CA TYR A 147 -7.75 7.88 -4.38
C TYR A 147 -9.16 8.21 -4.90
N LYS A 148 -9.82 9.21 -4.29
CA LYS A 148 -11.11 9.73 -4.79
C LYS A 148 -10.99 10.27 -6.20
N ALA A 149 -9.94 11.05 -6.47
CA ALA A 149 -9.66 11.60 -7.80
C ALA A 149 -9.33 10.53 -8.85
N ASP A 150 -8.81 9.37 -8.43
CA ASP A 150 -8.59 8.19 -9.28
C ASP A 150 -9.79 7.21 -9.30
N ASN A 151 -10.96 7.65 -8.83
CA ASN A 151 -12.20 6.87 -8.77
C ASN A 151 -12.09 5.55 -7.98
N TRP A 152 -11.35 5.56 -6.87
CA TRP A 152 -11.42 4.47 -5.90
C TRP A 152 -12.68 4.62 -5.05
N LYS A 153 -13.32 3.51 -4.75
CA LYS A 153 -14.52 3.51 -3.90
C LYS A 153 -14.10 3.50 -2.44
N GLN A 154 -14.57 4.45 -1.66
CA GLN A 154 -14.53 4.41 -0.20
C GLN A 154 -15.58 3.41 0.27
N ILE A 155 -15.18 2.41 1.08
CA ILE A 155 -16.06 1.30 1.50
C ILE A 155 -16.26 1.22 3.01
N GLY A 156 -15.53 2.00 3.79
CA GLY A 156 -15.65 2.02 5.24
C GLY A 156 -14.42 2.57 5.93
N GLU A 157 -14.31 2.24 7.20
CA GLU A 157 -13.20 2.64 8.07
C GLU A 157 -12.76 1.47 8.94
N THR A 158 -11.47 1.45 9.31
CA THR A 158 -10.98 0.47 10.29
C THR A 158 -11.48 0.83 11.69
N ALA A 159 -11.50 -0.16 12.60
CA ALA A 159 -11.93 0.03 13.98
C ALA A 159 -11.01 0.94 14.81
N GLY A 160 -9.90 1.40 14.27
CA GLY A 160 -8.97 2.26 15.00
C GLY A 160 -8.16 1.54 16.08
N LEU A 161 -7.78 0.30 15.84
CA LEU A 161 -6.94 -0.46 16.78
C LEU A 161 -5.54 0.13 16.83
N ALA A 162 -5.14 0.65 17.98
CA ALA A 162 -3.75 0.98 18.25
C ALA A 162 -2.97 -0.33 18.46
N LYS A 163 -1.98 -0.58 17.63
CA LYS A 163 -1.05 -1.68 17.80
C LYS A 163 0.22 -1.14 18.46
N GLU A 164 0.40 -1.36 19.74
CA GLU A 164 1.72 -1.20 20.35
C GLU A 164 2.67 -2.26 19.78
N ARG A 165 3.73 -1.83 19.15
CA ARG A 165 4.83 -2.72 18.78
C ARG A 165 5.64 -3.03 20.03
N LYS A 166 5.34 -4.10 20.72
CA LYS A 166 6.29 -4.72 21.64
C LYS A 166 7.41 -5.39 20.84
N SER A 167 8.62 -5.34 21.37
CA SER A 167 9.86 -5.78 20.73
C SER A 167 9.76 -7.14 20.03
N PHE A 168 10.56 -7.35 18.99
CA PHE A 168 10.70 -8.55 18.12
C PHE A 168 10.92 -9.88 18.86
N SER A 169 10.97 -9.95 20.18
CA SER A 169 11.22 -11.14 20.98
C SER A 169 10.00 -12.06 21.21
N VAL A 170 8.80 -11.57 20.91
CA VAL A 170 7.57 -12.38 21.07
C VAL A 170 7.19 -12.97 19.70
N LYS A 171 7.13 -14.31 19.62
CA LYS A 171 6.66 -15.02 18.41
C LYS A 171 5.28 -14.48 18.03
N TRP A 172 5.18 -13.83 16.88
CA TRP A 172 4.00 -13.07 16.44
C TRP A 172 2.71 -13.89 16.22
N ASN A 173 2.73 -15.19 16.50
CA ASN A 173 1.58 -16.10 16.52
C ASN A 173 1.29 -16.68 17.92
N SER A 174 1.94 -16.20 18.98
CA SER A 174 1.62 -16.68 20.32
C SER A 174 0.29 -16.09 20.81
N ALA A 175 -0.45 -16.88 21.61
CA ALA A 175 -1.68 -16.40 22.24
C ALA A 175 -1.46 -15.13 23.10
N GLU A 176 -0.26 -14.99 23.69
CA GLU A 176 0.18 -13.78 24.40
C GLU A 176 0.30 -12.58 23.48
N TYR A 177 0.91 -12.73 22.30
CA TYR A 177 1.01 -11.66 21.32
C TYR A 177 -0.37 -11.15 20.89
N LEU A 178 -1.34 -12.05 20.70
CA LEU A 178 -2.70 -11.69 20.33
C LEU A 178 -3.47 -11.01 21.45
N LYS A 179 -3.24 -11.39 22.71
CA LYS A 179 -3.88 -10.74 23.88
C LYS A 179 -3.29 -9.37 24.23
N GLU A 180 -1.98 -9.19 24.07
CA GLU A 180 -1.28 -7.98 24.50
C GLU A 180 -1.16 -6.89 23.43
N THR A 181 -1.43 -7.22 22.14
CA THR A 181 -1.18 -6.30 21.04
C THR A 181 -2.40 -5.51 20.58
N PHE A 182 -3.58 -5.82 21.07
CA PHE A 182 -4.79 -5.12 20.69
C PHE A 182 -5.31 -4.29 21.89
N LEU A 183 -4.96 -3.02 21.90
CA LEU A 183 -5.66 -2.05 22.73
C LEU A 183 -7.11 -1.91 22.22
N PRO A 184 -8.09 -1.64 23.11
CA PRO A 184 -9.44 -1.38 22.69
C PRO A 184 -9.46 -0.23 21.67
N PRO A 185 -10.38 -0.25 20.71
CA PRO A 185 -10.47 0.79 19.68
C PRO A 185 -10.76 2.14 20.34
N THR A 186 -9.80 3.05 20.30
CA THR A 186 -9.94 4.41 20.83
C THR A 186 -10.70 5.33 19.89
N GLY A 187 -10.92 4.89 18.64
CA GLY A 187 -11.47 5.72 17.57
C GLY A 187 -10.46 6.68 16.93
N GLU A 188 -9.33 6.94 17.60
CA GLU A 188 -8.36 7.97 17.17
C GLU A 188 -7.49 7.56 15.98
N ASN A 189 -7.27 6.26 15.79
CA ASN A 189 -6.41 5.72 14.74
C ASN A 189 -7.19 5.07 13.58
N LYS A 190 -8.43 5.50 13.36
CA LYS A 190 -9.23 5.01 12.24
C LYS A 190 -8.58 5.35 10.91
N LYS A 191 -8.67 4.40 9.99
CA LYS A 191 -8.19 4.58 8.62
C LYS A 191 -9.35 4.40 7.66
N ILE A 192 -9.48 5.32 6.72
CA ILE A 192 -10.45 5.20 5.64
C ILE A 192 -10.00 4.09 4.70
N ILE A 193 -10.91 3.21 4.32
CA ILE A 193 -10.65 2.08 3.42
C ILE A 193 -11.12 2.43 2.03
N PHE A 194 -10.19 2.40 1.07
CA PHE A 194 -10.50 2.53 -0.35
C PHE A 194 -10.22 1.23 -1.10
N ILE A 195 -11.05 0.94 -2.10
CA ILE A 195 -10.91 -0.21 -2.98
C ILE A 195 -11.07 0.19 -4.44
N LYS A 196 -10.31 -0.45 -5.31
CA LYS A 196 -10.38 -0.27 -6.76
C LYS A 196 -10.40 -1.61 -7.46
N LYS A 197 -11.41 -1.85 -8.27
CA LYS A 197 -11.40 -2.96 -9.24
C LYS A 197 -10.45 -2.64 -10.37
N LEU A 198 -9.69 -3.62 -10.81
CA LEU A 198 -8.80 -3.48 -11.95
C LEU A 198 -9.52 -3.96 -13.22
N ASP A 199 -9.54 -3.11 -14.22
CA ASP A 199 -10.04 -3.46 -15.55
C ASP A 199 -8.88 -4.09 -16.32
N LEU A 200 -8.78 -5.42 -16.26
CA LEU A 200 -7.63 -6.15 -16.83
C LEU A 200 -7.66 -6.27 -18.37
N TYR A 201 -8.72 -5.78 -19.03
CA TYR A 201 -8.94 -5.97 -20.47
C TYR A 201 -9.60 -4.75 -21.14
N ARG A 202 -8.94 -3.57 -21.06
CA ARG A 202 -9.24 -2.45 -21.95
C ARG A 202 -7.97 -1.78 -22.43
#